data_1437f24bbe3d3e1bf9f5605e03edec0e
#
_entry.id   1437f24bbe3d3e1bf9f5605e03edec0e
#
_cell.length_a   1.000
_cell.length_b   1.000
_cell.length_c   1.000
_cell.angle_alpha   90.00
_cell.angle_beta   90.00
_cell.angle_gamma   90.00
#
_symmetry.space_group_name_H-M   'P 1'
#
loop_
_entity.id
_entity.type
_entity.pdbx_description
1 polymer ?
#
loop_
_entity_poly.entity_id
_entity_poly.type
_entity_poly.pdbx_seq_one_letter_code
_entity_poly.pdbx_strand_id
1 'polypeptide(L)'
;MNIKIVFPKHSQPDIAKATIAERLCQVASLCLNLPDYIEVHFANLGPGTYGEAILKPGINRVITVNLDLSVKEIIYPITHELIHLSQMYEGKLAISRTGLYVWEGKTYQVDPAKISYKEYMNLPWESDVTLRQKTLIEQIIG
;
A
#
# COMPACT_ATOMS: atom_id res chain seq x y z
N MET A 1 -13.80 -4.98 9.83
CA MET A 1 -12.49 -5.33 9.26
C MET A 1 -11.50 -5.64 10.36
N ASN A 2 -10.72 -6.69 10.17
CA ASN A 2 -9.67 -7.10 11.11
C ASN A 2 -8.33 -6.54 10.63
N ILE A 3 -7.64 -5.83 11.52
CA ILE A 3 -6.37 -5.20 11.22
C ILE A 3 -5.34 -5.62 12.26
N LYS A 4 -4.20 -6.08 11.80
CA LYS A 4 -3.07 -6.44 12.66
C LYS A 4 -1.93 -5.46 12.40
N ILE A 5 -1.46 -4.81 13.46
CA ILE A 5 -0.31 -3.91 13.39
C ILE A 5 0.89 -4.64 14.00
N VAL A 6 1.97 -4.73 13.23
CA VAL A 6 3.16 -5.50 13.61
C VAL A 6 4.38 -4.59 13.65
N PHE A 7 5.09 -4.60 14.77
CA PHE A 7 6.37 -3.90 14.94
C PHE A 7 7.52 -4.91 14.96
N PRO A 8 8.75 -4.49 14.70
CA PRO A 8 9.89 -5.38 14.79
C PRO A 8 9.99 -6.04 16.16
N LYS A 9 10.44 -7.29 16.20
CA LYS A 9 10.42 -8.16 17.37
C LYS A 9 11.12 -7.56 18.61
N HIS A 10 12.17 -6.76 18.40
CA HIS A 10 12.97 -6.19 19.48
C HIS A 10 12.78 -4.67 19.65
N SER A 11 11.77 -4.09 18.99
CA SER A 11 11.46 -2.68 19.16
C SER A 11 10.27 -2.50 20.09
N GLN A 12 10.19 -1.32 20.72
CA GLN A 12 9.03 -0.91 21.47
C GLN A 12 7.90 -0.53 20.49
N PRO A 13 6.68 -1.05 20.66
CA PRO A 13 5.58 -0.60 19.83
C PRO A 13 5.31 0.89 20.04
N ASP A 14 5.13 1.61 18.92
CA ASP A 14 4.74 3.01 18.95
C ASP A 14 3.21 3.09 18.88
N ILE A 15 2.60 3.36 20.04
CA ILE A 15 1.14 3.35 20.17
C ILE A 15 0.50 4.41 19.26
N ALA A 16 1.10 5.58 19.13
CA ALA A 16 0.56 6.64 18.27
C ALA A 16 0.53 6.20 16.80
N LYS A 17 1.62 5.63 16.30
CA LYS A 17 1.67 5.11 14.93
C LYS A 17 0.70 3.95 14.72
N ALA A 18 0.60 3.04 15.68
CA ALA A 18 -0.33 1.93 15.60
C ALA A 18 -1.78 2.41 15.53
N THR A 19 -2.13 3.38 16.35
CA THR A 19 -3.48 3.96 16.40
C THR A 19 -3.84 4.63 15.07
N ILE A 20 -2.94 5.42 14.52
CA ILE A 20 -3.16 6.09 13.24
C ILE A 20 -3.25 5.08 12.10
N ALA A 21 -2.34 4.10 12.06
CA ALA A 21 -2.36 3.06 11.02
C ALA A 21 -3.67 2.28 11.03
N GLU A 22 -4.13 1.88 12.21
CA GLU A 22 -5.41 1.17 12.34
C GLU A 22 -6.57 2.04 11.87
N ARG A 23 -6.61 3.31 12.27
CA ARG A 23 -7.66 4.24 11.86
C ARG A 23 -7.67 4.47 10.36
N LEU A 24 -6.51 4.62 9.74
CA LEU A 24 -6.39 4.77 8.29
C LEU A 24 -6.99 3.55 7.58
N CYS A 25 -6.69 2.36 8.05
CA CYS A 25 -7.24 1.13 7.48
C CYS A 25 -8.75 1.05 7.66
N GLN A 26 -9.27 1.40 8.83
CA GLN A 26 -10.71 1.40 9.10
C GLN A 26 -11.45 2.37 8.17
N VAL A 27 -10.96 3.60 8.04
CA VAL A 27 -11.59 4.60 7.16
C VAL A 27 -11.47 4.16 5.71
N ALA A 28 -10.30 3.67 5.29
CA ALA A 28 -10.10 3.18 3.93
C ALA A 28 -11.06 2.04 3.59
N SER A 29 -11.38 1.17 4.54
CA SER A 29 -12.32 0.08 4.32
C SER A 29 -13.74 0.54 3.99
N LEU A 30 -14.08 1.78 4.35
CA LEU A 30 -15.37 2.38 4.01
C LEU A 30 -15.38 2.97 2.59
N CYS A 31 -14.22 3.25 2.04
CA CYS A 31 -14.06 3.92 0.74
C CYS A 31 -13.54 3.00 -0.36
N LEU A 32 -12.84 1.93 0.01
CA LEU A 32 -12.18 1.01 -0.90
C LEU A 32 -12.69 -0.41 -0.66
N ASN A 33 -12.71 -1.21 -1.73
CA ASN A 33 -12.91 -2.64 -1.60
C ASN A 33 -11.59 -3.26 -1.13
N LEU A 34 -11.56 -3.68 0.12
CA LEU A 34 -10.38 -4.29 0.73
C LEU A 34 -10.71 -5.69 1.25
N PRO A 35 -9.69 -6.56 1.37
CA PRO A 35 -9.89 -7.83 2.08
C PRO A 35 -10.39 -7.59 3.50
N ASP A 36 -11.04 -8.58 4.08
CA ASP A 36 -11.57 -8.52 5.45
C ASP A 36 -10.50 -8.52 6.53
N TYR A 37 -9.26 -8.85 6.16
CA TYR A 37 -8.11 -8.90 7.05
C TYR A 37 -6.90 -8.26 6.39
N ILE A 38 -6.24 -7.33 7.07
CA ILE A 38 -5.04 -6.64 6.59
C ILE A 38 -4.00 -6.58 7.70
N GLU A 39 -2.72 -6.73 7.33
CA GLU A 39 -1.59 -6.52 8.23
C GLU A 39 -0.79 -5.31 7.80
N VAL A 40 -0.47 -4.45 8.76
CA VAL A 40 0.46 -3.33 8.57
C VAL A 40 1.71 -3.61 9.38
N HIS A 41 2.82 -3.79 8.70
CA HIS A 41 4.11 -4.07 9.30
C HIS A 41 4.97 -2.82 9.30
N PHE A 42 5.48 -2.44 10.46
CA PHE A 42 6.50 -1.41 10.57
C PHE A 42 7.88 -2.08 10.55
N ALA A 43 8.74 -1.61 9.67
CA ALA A 43 10.08 -2.19 9.50
C ALA A 43 11.08 -1.10 9.10
N ASN A 44 12.35 -1.37 9.32
CA ASN A 44 13.41 -0.49 8.85
C ASN A 44 13.64 -0.78 7.36
N LEU A 45 13.17 0.13 6.51
CA LEU A 45 13.28 0.00 5.06
C LEU A 45 14.47 0.76 4.48
N GLY A 46 15.26 1.40 5.35
CA GLY A 46 16.39 2.22 4.93
C GLY A 46 15.94 3.62 4.46
N PRO A 47 16.92 4.49 4.16
CA PRO A 47 16.62 5.85 3.72
C PRO A 47 15.98 5.84 2.32
N GLY A 48 14.99 6.73 2.11
CA GLY A 48 14.37 6.92 0.81
C GLY A 48 13.21 5.99 0.48
N THR A 49 12.94 4.97 1.29
CA THR A 49 11.80 4.08 1.10
C THR A 49 10.79 4.33 2.20
N TYR A 50 9.61 4.81 1.82
CA TYR A 50 8.56 5.14 2.79
C TYR A 50 7.67 3.95 3.11
N GLY A 51 7.31 3.17 2.11
CA GLY A 51 6.49 1.98 2.29
C GLY A 51 6.56 1.09 1.07
N GLU A 52 6.05 -0.13 1.22
CA GLU A 52 5.99 -1.08 0.12
C GLU A 52 4.87 -2.10 0.35
N ALA A 53 4.30 -2.58 -0.75
CA ALA A 53 3.49 -3.79 -0.76
C ALA A 53 4.19 -4.75 -1.72
N ILE A 54 4.63 -5.89 -1.19
CA ILE A 54 5.22 -6.93 -2.03
C ILE A 54 4.06 -7.64 -2.71
N LEU A 55 3.84 -7.30 -3.98
CA LEU A 55 2.71 -7.84 -4.73
C LEU A 55 3.02 -9.27 -5.17
N LYS A 56 2.10 -10.18 -4.86
CA LYS A 56 2.19 -11.61 -5.18
C LYS A 56 0.95 -12.02 -5.94
N PRO A 57 0.99 -13.12 -6.70
CA PRO A 57 -0.24 -13.68 -7.27
C PRO A 57 -1.26 -13.98 -6.16
N GLY A 58 -2.52 -13.63 -6.42
CA GLY A 58 -3.63 -13.84 -5.49
C GLY A 58 -3.98 -12.62 -4.67
N ILE A 59 -4.64 -12.83 -3.53
CA ILE A 59 -5.07 -11.75 -2.65
C ILE A 59 -3.89 -11.31 -1.77
N ASN A 60 -3.60 -10.02 -1.80
CA ASN A 60 -2.52 -9.42 -1.01
C ASN A 60 -3.11 -8.71 0.20
N ARG A 61 -2.53 -8.96 1.37
CA ARG A 61 -3.06 -8.49 2.67
C ARG A 61 -2.05 -7.73 3.51
N VAL A 62 -0.78 -7.66 3.09
CA VAL A 62 0.30 -7.11 3.90
C VAL A 62 0.88 -5.88 3.23
N ILE A 63 0.97 -4.78 4.00
CA ILE A 63 1.73 -3.60 3.62
C ILE A 63 2.82 -3.36 4.66
N THR A 64 3.94 -2.81 4.22
CA THR A 64 5.07 -2.50 5.08
C THR A 64 5.35 -1.01 5.03
N VAL A 65 5.58 -0.40 6.20
CA VAL A 65 5.80 1.04 6.34
C VAL A 65 7.13 1.25 7.05
N ASN A 66 7.89 2.26 6.63
CA ASN A 66 9.17 2.55 7.24
C ASN A 66 8.97 3.03 8.69
N LEU A 67 9.62 2.33 9.62
CA LEU A 67 9.55 2.61 11.05
C LEU A 67 10.05 4.00 11.42
N ASP A 68 10.97 4.56 10.63
CA ASP A 68 11.59 5.85 10.90
C ASP A 68 10.71 7.06 10.56
N LEU A 69 9.57 6.83 9.91
CA LEU A 69 8.65 7.92 9.58
C LEU A 69 7.90 8.41 10.82
N SER A 70 7.60 9.71 10.85
CA SER A 70 6.76 10.30 11.88
C SER A 70 5.29 9.89 11.70
N VAL A 71 4.47 10.20 12.71
CA VAL A 71 3.02 9.95 12.65
C VAL A 71 2.36 10.61 11.45
N LYS A 72 2.80 11.81 11.08
CA LYS A 72 2.26 12.50 9.89
C LYS A 72 2.74 11.87 8.59
N GLU A 73 4.00 11.42 8.57
CA GLU A 73 4.61 10.88 7.37
C GLU A 73 4.10 9.49 6.98
N ILE A 74 3.52 8.74 7.91
CA ILE A 74 3.00 7.39 7.60
C ILE A 74 1.68 7.42 6.83
N ILE A 75 0.95 8.53 6.85
CA ILE A 75 -0.36 8.64 6.19
C ILE A 75 -0.24 8.35 4.70
N TYR A 76 0.74 8.95 4.04
CA TYR A 76 0.89 8.84 2.60
C TYR A 76 1.25 7.41 2.15
N PRO A 77 2.30 6.77 2.67
CA PRO A 77 2.63 5.42 2.26
C PRO A 77 1.54 4.40 2.60
N ILE A 78 0.89 4.52 3.74
CA ILE A 78 -0.18 3.57 4.11
C ILE A 78 -1.34 3.68 3.13
N THR A 79 -1.83 4.88 2.85
CA THR A 79 -2.95 5.06 1.90
C THR A 79 -2.57 4.61 0.49
N HIS A 80 -1.35 4.89 0.06
CA HIS A 80 -0.84 4.44 -1.23
C HIS A 80 -0.89 2.91 -1.36
N GLU A 81 -0.37 2.21 -0.36
CA GLU A 81 -0.33 0.74 -0.40
C GLU A 81 -1.71 0.12 -0.22
N LEU A 82 -2.59 0.73 0.57
CA LEU A 82 -3.98 0.27 0.69
C LEU A 82 -4.71 0.31 -0.65
N ILE A 83 -4.47 1.32 -1.47
CA ILE A 83 -5.07 1.41 -2.79
C ILE A 83 -4.56 0.26 -3.68
N HIS A 84 -3.27 -0.07 -3.61
CA HIS A 84 -2.75 -1.24 -4.33
C HIS A 84 -3.41 -2.55 -3.87
N LEU A 85 -3.60 -2.73 -2.56
CA LEU A 85 -4.32 -3.91 -2.07
C LEU A 85 -5.74 -3.96 -2.61
N SER A 86 -6.41 -2.81 -2.70
CA SER A 86 -7.75 -2.73 -3.28
C SER A 86 -7.76 -3.10 -4.75
N GLN A 87 -6.79 -2.59 -5.52
CA GLN A 87 -6.66 -2.94 -6.94
C GLN A 87 -6.49 -4.45 -7.13
N MET A 88 -5.68 -5.08 -6.29
CA MET A 88 -5.46 -6.54 -6.32
C MET A 88 -6.74 -7.28 -5.91
N TYR A 89 -7.38 -6.84 -4.85
CA TYR A 89 -8.59 -7.46 -4.35
C TYR A 89 -9.75 -7.37 -5.34
N GLU A 90 -9.87 -6.25 -6.05
CA GLU A 90 -10.87 -6.05 -7.09
C GLU A 90 -10.55 -6.79 -8.40
N GLY A 91 -9.36 -7.37 -8.51
CA GLY A 91 -8.91 -8.05 -9.71
C GLY A 91 -8.48 -7.14 -10.85
N LYS A 92 -8.38 -5.83 -10.60
CA LYS A 92 -7.90 -4.88 -11.62
C LYS A 92 -6.40 -5.02 -11.85
N LEU A 93 -5.65 -5.19 -10.77
CA LEU A 93 -4.21 -5.43 -10.81
C LEU A 93 -3.93 -6.87 -10.42
N ALA A 94 -3.13 -7.56 -11.20
CA ALA A 94 -2.71 -8.91 -10.90
C ALA A 94 -1.23 -9.09 -11.25
N ILE A 95 -0.58 -10.02 -10.57
CA ILE A 95 0.78 -10.45 -10.88
C ILE A 95 0.70 -11.89 -11.38
N SER A 96 1.22 -12.14 -12.57
CA SER A 96 1.28 -13.50 -13.11
C SER A 96 2.36 -14.32 -12.39
N ARG A 97 2.30 -15.65 -12.54
CA ARG A 97 3.33 -16.53 -11.97
C ARG A 97 4.72 -16.28 -12.56
N THR A 98 4.78 -15.69 -13.75
CA THR A 98 6.04 -15.34 -14.42
C THR A 98 6.51 -13.92 -14.08
N GLY A 99 5.82 -13.21 -13.18
CA GLY A 99 6.21 -11.88 -12.72
C GLY A 99 5.74 -10.74 -13.61
N LEU A 100 4.83 -10.97 -14.53
CA LEU A 100 4.24 -9.92 -15.35
C LEU A 100 3.10 -9.24 -14.62
N TYR A 101 2.98 -7.93 -14.79
CA TYR A 101 1.85 -7.17 -14.30
C TYR A 101 0.69 -7.25 -15.26
N VAL A 102 -0.51 -7.42 -14.73
CA VAL A 102 -1.75 -7.41 -15.52
C VAL A 102 -2.65 -6.32 -14.94
N TRP A 103 -3.06 -5.39 -15.80
CA TRP A 103 -3.98 -4.32 -15.42
C TRP A 103 -5.19 -4.35 -16.33
N GLU A 104 -6.37 -4.57 -15.73
CA GLU A 104 -7.64 -4.67 -16.46
C GLU A 104 -7.55 -5.59 -17.69
N GLY A 105 -6.89 -6.73 -17.51
CA GLY A 105 -6.72 -7.75 -18.53
C GLY A 105 -5.55 -7.55 -19.49
N LYS A 106 -4.87 -6.40 -19.44
CA LYS A 106 -3.73 -6.12 -20.29
C LYS A 106 -2.41 -6.41 -19.57
N THR A 107 -1.52 -7.14 -20.23
CA THR A 107 -0.23 -7.52 -19.68
C THR A 107 0.82 -6.44 -19.90
N TYR A 108 1.60 -6.17 -18.85
CA TYR A 108 2.70 -5.21 -18.88
C TYR A 108 3.97 -5.88 -18.37
N GLN A 109 5.07 -5.64 -19.08
CA GLN A 109 6.40 -6.05 -18.62
C GLN A 109 7.12 -4.80 -18.11
N VAL A 110 7.45 -4.81 -16.81
CA VAL A 110 8.11 -3.68 -16.15
C VAL A 110 9.39 -4.17 -15.52
N ASP A 111 10.50 -3.53 -15.87
CA ASP A 111 11.78 -3.77 -15.22
C ASP A 111 12.06 -2.62 -14.24
N PRO A 112 11.92 -2.85 -12.91
CA PRO A 112 12.12 -1.79 -11.92
C PRO A 112 13.51 -1.15 -11.96
N ALA A 113 14.52 -1.89 -12.46
CA ALA A 113 15.89 -1.38 -12.55
C ALA A 113 16.09 -0.42 -13.72
N LYS A 114 15.22 -0.44 -14.72
CA LYS A 114 15.37 0.33 -15.96
C LYS A 114 14.31 1.40 -16.16
N ILE A 115 13.21 1.34 -15.42
CA ILE A 115 12.12 2.29 -15.57
C ILE A 115 12.50 3.63 -14.94
N SER A 116 12.19 4.75 -15.63
CA SER A 116 12.34 6.07 -15.07
C SER A 116 11.21 6.38 -14.09
N TYR A 117 11.41 7.37 -13.21
CA TYR A 117 10.37 7.81 -12.29
C TYR A 117 9.10 8.25 -13.04
N LYS A 118 9.27 8.99 -14.13
CA LYS A 118 8.14 9.44 -14.96
C LYS A 118 7.36 8.27 -15.57
N GLU A 119 8.08 7.28 -16.09
CA GLU A 119 7.46 6.07 -16.65
C GLU A 119 6.73 5.29 -15.55
N TYR A 120 7.34 5.16 -14.38
CA TYR A 120 6.73 4.49 -13.22
C TYR A 120 5.41 5.16 -12.83
N MET A 121 5.40 6.49 -12.69
CA MET A 121 4.21 7.23 -12.32
C MET A 121 3.10 7.18 -13.37
N ASN A 122 3.45 6.89 -14.63
CA ASN A 122 2.49 6.75 -15.72
C ASN A 122 1.97 5.32 -15.91
N LEU A 123 2.45 4.36 -15.14
CA LEU A 123 1.86 3.03 -15.14
C LEU A 123 0.40 3.12 -14.70
N PRO A 124 -0.52 2.37 -15.34
CA PRO A 124 -1.95 2.54 -15.07
C PRO A 124 -2.32 2.40 -13.59
N TRP A 125 -1.72 1.44 -12.88
CA TRP A 125 -2.00 1.23 -11.47
C TRP A 125 -1.41 2.32 -10.57
N GLU A 126 -0.32 2.99 -10.97
CA GLU A 126 0.24 4.11 -10.23
C GLU A 126 -0.55 5.40 -10.50
N SER A 127 -0.98 5.61 -11.74
CA SER A 127 -1.87 6.72 -12.08
C SER A 127 -3.20 6.63 -11.34
N ASP A 128 -3.77 5.44 -11.23
CA ASP A 128 -4.99 5.20 -10.48
C ASP A 128 -4.81 5.50 -9.00
N VAL A 129 -3.68 5.11 -8.41
CA VAL A 129 -3.35 5.45 -7.02
C VAL A 129 -3.32 6.96 -6.83
N THR A 130 -2.65 7.70 -7.72
CA THR A 130 -2.54 9.15 -7.62
C THR A 130 -3.92 9.82 -7.60
N LEU A 131 -4.83 9.36 -8.45
CA LEU A 131 -6.19 9.89 -8.51
C LEU A 131 -7.00 9.55 -7.26
N ARG A 132 -6.93 8.29 -6.81
CA ARG A 132 -7.75 7.82 -5.69
C ARG A 132 -7.21 8.26 -4.35
N GLN A 133 -5.90 8.42 -4.21
CA GLN A 133 -5.26 8.77 -2.95
C GLN A 133 -5.67 10.16 -2.47
N LYS A 134 -5.77 11.12 -3.37
CA LYS A 134 -6.21 12.47 -3.02
C LYS A 134 -7.59 12.43 -2.36
N THR A 135 -8.54 11.78 -2.99
CA THR A 135 -9.91 11.64 -2.46
C THR A 135 -9.92 10.89 -1.14
N LEU A 136 -9.15 9.80 -1.04
CA LEU A 136 -9.08 9.02 0.18
C LEU A 136 -8.52 9.84 1.35
N ILE A 137 -7.44 10.58 1.13
CA ILE A 137 -6.86 11.44 2.18
C ILE A 137 -7.84 12.53 2.60
N GLU A 138 -8.55 13.12 1.67
CA GLU A 138 -9.60 14.12 1.98
C GLU A 138 -10.69 13.51 2.87
N GLN A 139 -11.08 12.26 2.64
CA GLN A 139 -12.04 11.57 3.48
C GLN A 139 -11.51 11.31 4.89
N ILE A 140 -10.22 11.04 5.02
CA ILE A 140 -9.58 10.72 6.30
C ILE A 140 -9.41 11.97 7.16
N ILE A 141 -8.94 13.07 6.56
CA ILE A 141 -8.62 14.31 7.31
C ILE A 141 -9.77 15.31 7.31
N GLY A 142 -10.62 15.18 6.33
CA GLY A 142 -11.75 16.07 6.17
C GLY A 142 -12.85 15.81 7.15
#